data_35bdbc311894804eb85fd304278a893f
#
_entry.id   35bdbc311894804eb85fd304278a893f
#
_cell.length_a   1.000
_cell.length_b   1.000
_cell.length_c   1.000
_cell.angle_alpha   90.00
_cell.angle_beta   90.00
_cell.angle_gamma   90.00
#
_symmetry.space_group_name_H-M   'P 1'
#
loop_
_entity.id
_entity.type
_entity.pdbx_description
1 polymer ?
#
loop_
_entity_poly.entity_id
_entity_poly.type
_entity_poly.pdbx_seq_one_letter_code
_entity_poly.pdbx_strand_id
1 'polypeptide(L)'
;MNQPCKGCGHPLQYTNPLVLGYSPKEGATYCQSCFRYKHYKDTTKIIKSAPEYAPMHIEGIVIWCVDAMFVEDSLKRIHRSWLEQDFIMVLSKFDVYPTSLWHHRLEQITILCQKYNIHPHYMIPFSKHMPMTKQHILEAMNATQQSVFSCIGMVNAGKSSLLNTLVDASTLVTSPFAHTTQAPCTIEWENYKLIDYPGFDPGVHPYDSLPSDIVQRIHIDGLIKPITYALKRSCVIVVNDVVWIECHLDEPSSLTLYMSAQCESHKRNLTILDDNPFDH
;
A
#
# COMPACT_ATOMS: atom_id res chain seq x y z
N MET A 1 25.93 -18.00 -7.55
CA MET A 1 25.14 -16.76 -7.38
C MET A 1 24.33 -16.93 -6.10
N ASN A 2 24.31 -15.94 -5.22
CA ASN A 2 23.54 -16.04 -3.99
C ASN A 2 22.04 -15.99 -4.31
N GLN A 3 21.28 -16.91 -3.73
CA GLN A 3 19.83 -16.99 -3.92
C GLN A 3 19.15 -15.69 -3.42
N PRO A 4 18.17 -15.12 -4.13
CA PRO A 4 17.45 -13.95 -3.66
C PRO A 4 16.56 -14.28 -2.45
N CYS A 5 16.46 -13.36 -1.52
CA CYS A 5 15.51 -13.44 -0.40
C CYS A 5 14.08 -13.40 -0.92
N LYS A 6 13.26 -14.40 -0.62
CA LYS A 6 11.84 -14.44 -1.05
C LYS A 6 10.95 -13.34 -0.43
N GLY A 7 11.48 -12.54 0.49
CA GLY A 7 10.74 -11.43 1.09
C GLY A 7 11.05 -10.07 0.45
N CYS A 8 12.33 -9.69 0.41
CA CYS A 8 12.74 -8.36 -0.08
C CYS A 8 13.45 -8.37 -1.43
N GLY A 9 13.68 -9.53 -2.04
CA GLY A 9 14.37 -9.68 -3.33
C GLY A 9 15.89 -9.55 -3.30
N HIS A 10 16.50 -9.06 -2.22
CA HIS A 10 17.94 -8.92 -2.11
C HIS A 10 18.67 -10.26 -2.13
N PRO A 11 19.84 -10.35 -2.79
CA PRO A 11 20.70 -11.53 -2.70
C PRO A 11 21.01 -11.85 -1.24
N LEU A 12 20.81 -13.12 -0.84
CA LEU A 12 21.15 -13.56 0.50
C LEU A 12 22.67 -13.55 0.69
N GLN A 13 23.12 -13.00 1.80
CA GLN A 13 24.52 -13.00 2.21
C GLN A 13 24.60 -13.37 3.70
N TYR A 14 25.75 -13.94 4.11
CA TYR A 14 25.89 -14.58 5.41
C TYR A 14 27.00 -13.97 6.26
N THR A 15 27.63 -12.90 5.78
CA THR A 15 28.84 -12.34 6.37
C THR A 15 28.64 -11.05 7.14
N ASN A 16 27.76 -10.15 6.69
CA ASN A 16 27.61 -8.83 7.31
C ASN A 16 26.17 -8.56 7.76
N PRO A 17 25.89 -8.55 9.10
CA PRO A 17 24.54 -8.34 9.63
C PRO A 17 23.98 -6.91 9.42
N LEU A 18 24.81 -5.96 9.03
CA LEU A 18 24.42 -4.56 8.80
C LEU A 18 24.08 -4.29 7.32
N VAL A 19 24.27 -5.28 6.45
CA VAL A 19 24.00 -5.15 5.02
C VAL A 19 22.72 -5.92 4.66
N LEU A 20 21.98 -5.39 3.68
CA LEU A 20 20.78 -6.03 3.15
C LEU A 20 21.03 -7.46 2.70
N GLY A 21 20.01 -8.30 2.82
CA GLY A 21 20.10 -9.71 2.46
C GLY A 21 20.76 -10.59 3.53
N TYR A 22 21.22 -10.04 4.67
CA TYR A 22 21.87 -10.85 5.69
C TYR A 22 20.96 -11.94 6.26
N SER A 23 21.52 -13.15 6.34
CA SER A 23 20.94 -14.27 7.10
C SER A 23 22.04 -14.96 7.91
N PRO A 24 21.80 -15.25 9.21
CA PRO A 24 22.76 -16.01 10.03
C PRO A 24 22.84 -17.49 9.64
N LYS A 25 21.95 -17.96 8.76
CA LYS A 25 21.85 -19.37 8.34
C LYS A 25 22.04 -19.48 6.84
N GLU A 26 23.02 -20.24 6.41
CA GLU A 26 23.21 -20.58 4.99
C GLU A 26 22.03 -21.42 4.47
N GLY A 27 21.67 -21.19 3.20
CA GLY A 27 20.51 -21.84 2.57
C GLY A 27 19.16 -21.35 3.08
N ALA A 28 19.11 -20.22 3.81
CA ALA A 28 17.87 -19.60 4.24
C ALA A 28 17.03 -19.11 3.04
N THR A 29 15.72 -19.18 3.19
CA THR A 29 14.75 -18.66 2.20
C THR A 29 14.54 -17.15 2.34
N TYR A 30 14.73 -16.61 3.55
CA TYR A 30 14.51 -15.21 3.91
C TYR A 30 15.76 -14.64 4.58
N CYS A 31 16.06 -13.37 4.32
CA CYS A 31 17.03 -12.64 5.14
C CYS A 31 16.49 -12.45 6.57
N GLN A 32 17.38 -12.13 7.51
CA GLN A 32 17.01 -11.98 8.92
C GLN A 32 15.87 -10.98 9.15
N SER A 33 15.90 -9.83 8.48
CA SER A 33 14.84 -8.81 8.59
C SER A 33 13.49 -9.35 8.13
N CYS A 34 13.44 -9.95 6.95
CA CYS A 34 12.20 -10.53 6.42
C CYS A 34 11.69 -11.71 7.24
N PHE A 35 12.60 -12.56 7.74
CA PHE A 35 12.24 -13.67 8.63
C PHE A 35 11.62 -13.17 9.94
N ARG A 36 12.28 -12.21 10.62
CA ARG A 36 11.78 -11.65 11.88
C ARG A 36 10.44 -10.96 11.69
N TYR A 37 10.29 -10.18 10.62
CA TYR A 37 9.00 -9.56 10.33
C TYR A 37 7.91 -10.59 10.06
N LYS A 38 8.18 -11.60 9.22
CA LYS A 38 7.17 -12.62 8.85
C LYS A 38 6.68 -13.41 10.08
N HIS A 39 7.58 -13.79 10.97
CA HIS A 39 7.26 -14.70 12.09
C HIS A 39 6.96 -13.99 13.41
N TYR A 40 7.55 -12.81 13.64
CA TYR A 40 7.45 -12.10 14.93
C TYR A 40 6.88 -10.69 14.81
N LYS A 41 6.57 -10.22 13.60
CA LYS A 41 6.17 -8.83 13.31
C LYS A 41 7.20 -7.79 13.81
N ASP A 42 8.44 -8.20 13.99
CA ASP A 42 9.53 -7.38 14.50
C ASP A 42 10.10 -6.51 13.39
N THR A 43 10.01 -5.20 13.57
CA THR A 43 10.45 -4.16 12.62
C THR A 43 11.78 -3.51 13.01
N THR A 44 12.34 -3.84 14.18
CA THR A 44 13.53 -3.16 14.74
C THR A 44 14.80 -3.31 13.90
N LYS A 45 14.84 -4.29 13.00
CA LYS A 45 15.99 -4.60 12.15
C LYS A 45 15.68 -4.51 10.64
N ILE A 46 14.65 -3.77 10.27
CA ILE A 46 14.42 -3.48 8.85
C ILE A 46 15.44 -2.42 8.43
N ILE A 47 16.42 -2.84 7.62
CA ILE A 47 17.38 -1.92 7.02
C ILE A 47 16.64 -1.18 5.91
N LYS A 48 16.36 0.10 6.13
CA LYS A 48 15.75 0.98 5.13
C LYS A 48 16.85 1.47 4.18
N SER A 49 16.91 0.96 2.97
CA SER A 49 17.60 1.64 1.87
C SER A 49 16.54 2.18 0.93
N ALA A 50 16.55 3.48 0.69
CA ALA A 50 15.81 4.01 -0.43
C ALA A 50 16.47 3.49 -1.71
N PRO A 51 15.77 2.72 -2.58
CA PRO A 51 16.34 2.40 -3.86
C PRO A 51 16.53 3.69 -4.65
N GLU A 52 17.68 3.88 -5.28
CA GLU A 52 17.83 4.91 -6.32
C GLU A 52 16.84 4.56 -7.44
N TYR A 53 15.81 5.38 -7.57
CA TYR A 53 14.83 5.26 -8.65
C TYR A 53 15.42 5.81 -9.95
N ALA A 54 16.36 5.07 -10.54
CA ALA A 54 16.59 5.20 -11.98
C ALA A 54 15.37 4.61 -12.71
N PRO A 55 14.98 5.13 -13.87
CA PRO A 55 13.93 4.54 -14.69
C PRO A 55 14.34 3.11 -15.04
N MET A 56 13.85 2.13 -14.27
CA MET A 56 14.09 0.72 -14.54
C MET A 56 13.30 0.32 -15.78
N HIS A 57 13.92 -0.49 -16.62
CA HIS A 57 13.19 -1.15 -17.68
C HIS A 57 12.18 -2.13 -17.06
N ILE A 58 10.90 -1.95 -17.37
CA ILE A 58 9.81 -2.81 -16.90
C ILE A 58 9.56 -3.88 -17.96
N GLU A 59 9.59 -5.14 -17.56
CA GLU A 59 9.39 -6.29 -18.43
C GLU A 59 7.90 -6.65 -18.53
N GLY A 60 7.38 -6.90 -19.73
CA GLY A 60 6.01 -7.37 -19.95
C GLY A 60 4.93 -6.32 -19.68
N ILE A 61 3.70 -6.78 -19.46
CA ILE A 61 2.55 -5.91 -19.17
C ILE A 61 2.60 -5.38 -17.74
N VAL A 62 2.39 -4.10 -17.60
CA VAL A 62 2.34 -3.45 -16.28
C VAL A 62 1.00 -3.71 -15.59
N ILE A 63 1.05 -4.24 -14.39
CA ILE A 63 -0.03 -4.17 -13.40
C ILE A 63 0.32 -3.04 -12.44
N TRP A 64 -0.32 -1.90 -12.62
CA TRP A 64 -0.11 -0.75 -11.74
C TRP A 64 -1.06 -0.80 -10.54
N CYS A 65 -0.50 -1.16 -9.39
CA CYS A 65 -1.23 -1.21 -8.13
C CYS A 65 -1.29 0.20 -7.51
N VAL A 66 -2.50 0.72 -7.38
CA VAL A 66 -2.80 2.07 -6.87
C VAL A 66 -3.67 1.93 -5.63
N ASP A 67 -3.24 2.51 -4.52
CA ASP A 67 -4.07 2.60 -3.31
C ASP A 67 -5.28 3.49 -3.58
N ALA A 68 -6.48 2.95 -3.38
CA ALA A 68 -7.74 3.65 -3.64
C ALA A 68 -7.90 4.97 -2.85
N MET A 69 -7.19 5.12 -1.73
CA MET A 69 -7.20 6.35 -0.92
C MET A 69 -6.22 7.41 -1.45
N PHE A 70 -5.17 7.02 -2.19
CA PHE A 70 -4.08 7.89 -2.64
C PHE A 70 -3.92 7.90 -4.17
N VAL A 71 -5.05 7.87 -4.89
CA VAL A 71 -5.06 7.79 -6.36
C VAL A 71 -4.35 8.99 -6.96
N GLU A 72 -4.70 10.21 -6.57
CA GLU A 72 -4.13 11.42 -7.18
C GLU A 72 -2.62 11.54 -6.95
N ASP A 73 -2.13 11.14 -5.76
CA ASP A 73 -0.69 11.09 -5.48
C ASP A 73 0.02 10.07 -6.37
N SER A 74 -0.59 8.91 -6.59
CA SER A 74 -0.06 7.88 -7.49
C SER A 74 0.00 8.40 -8.93
N LEU A 75 -1.05 9.09 -9.42
CA LEU A 75 -1.11 9.68 -10.75
C LEU A 75 -0.05 10.77 -10.97
N LYS A 76 0.26 11.56 -9.94
CA LYS A 76 1.29 12.61 -9.99
C LYS A 76 2.72 12.05 -10.04
N ARG A 77 2.95 10.91 -9.37
CA ARG A 77 4.30 10.39 -9.11
C ARG A 77 4.75 9.26 -10.03
N ILE A 78 3.82 8.65 -10.77
CA ILE A 78 4.14 7.56 -11.71
C ILE A 78 5.10 8.03 -12.80
N HIS A 79 6.11 7.24 -13.08
CA HIS A 79 6.99 7.49 -14.23
C HIS A 79 6.27 7.13 -15.52
N ARG A 80 6.09 8.10 -16.40
CA ARG A 80 5.26 7.98 -17.62
C ARG A 80 5.74 6.89 -18.57
N SER A 81 7.04 6.69 -18.68
CA SER A 81 7.59 5.65 -19.55
C SER A 81 7.15 4.23 -19.17
N TRP A 82 6.69 4.01 -17.96
CA TRP A 82 6.15 2.70 -17.55
C TRP A 82 4.73 2.44 -18.07
N LEU A 83 4.06 3.47 -18.58
CA LEU A 83 2.68 3.43 -19.05
C LEU A 83 2.58 3.69 -20.57
N GLU A 84 3.68 3.56 -21.30
CA GLU A 84 3.70 3.75 -22.77
C GLU A 84 3.00 2.62 -23.53
N GLN A 85 2.86 1.46 -22.91
CA GLN A 85 2.10 0.32 -23.41
C GLN A 85 0.77 0.17 -22.69
N ASP A 86 -0.08 -0.72 -23.19
CA ASP A 86 -1.29 -1.11 -22.49
C ASP A 86 -0.96 -1.63 -21.09
N PHE A 87 -1.70 -1.18 -20.08
CA PHE A 87 -1.49 -1.57 -18.70
C PHE A 87 -2.81 -1.79 -17.97
N ILE A 88 -2.74 -2.58 -16.91
CA ILE A 88 -3.87 -2.87 -16.02
C ILE A 88 -3.67 -2.02 -14.76
N MET A 89 -4.62 -1.12 -14.47
CA MET A 89 -4.66 -0.39 -13.20
C MET A 89 -5.48 -1.18 -12.19
N VAL A 90 -4.87 -1.57 -11.09
CA VAL A 90 -5.54 -2.26 -9.98
C VAL A 90 -5.68 -1.31 -8.81
N LEU A 91 -6.91 -0.95 -8.47
CA LEU A 91 -7.24 -0.06 -7.35
C LEU A 91 -7.33 -0.90 -6.08
N SER A 92 -6.25 -1.00 -5.35
CA SER A 92 -6.16 -1.78 -4.12
C SER A 92 -6.89 -1.15 -2.95
N LYS A 93 -7.21 -1.95 -1.93
CA LYS A 93 -7.94 -1.52 -0.72
C LYS A 93 -9.28 -0.85 -1.07
N PHE A 94 -9.93 -1.27 -2.14
CA PHE A 94 -11.16 -0.62 -2.61
C PHE A 94 -12.35 -0.86 -1.68
N ASP A 95 -12.25 -1.84 -0.79
CA ASP A 95 -13.16 -2.13 0.32
C ASP A 95 -13.20 -1.05 1.42
N VAL A 96 -12.30 -0.05 1.37
CA VAL A 96 -12.43 1.17 2.20
C VAL A 96 -13.69 1.95 1.87
N TYR A 97 -14.22 1.81 0.66
CA TYR A 97 -15.47 2.42 0.26
C TYR A 97 -16.63 1.44 0.41
N PRO A 98 -17.80 1.91 0.93
CA PRO A 98 -19.04 1.13 0.85
C PRO A 98 -19.33 0.71 -0.60
N THR A 99 -19.77 -0.53 -0.81
CA THR A 99 -20.03 -1.07 -2.15
C THR A 99 -21.03 -0.25 -2.95
N SER A 100 -21.99 0.40 -2.28
CA SER A 100 -22.94 1.33 -2.90
C SER A 100 -22.29 2.57 -3.54
N LEU A 101 -21.06 2.92 -3.13
CA LEU A 101 -20.32 4.06 -3.66
C LEU A 101 -19.27 3.66 -4.72
N TRP A 102 -19.08 2.38 -4.97
CA TRP A 102 -18.02 1.90 -5.88
C TRP A 102 -18.13 2.47 -7.28
N HIS A 103 -19.34 2.46 -7.86
CA HIS A 103 -19.56 2.99 -9.20
C HIS A 103 -19.19 4.49 -9.28
N HIS A 104 -19.72 5.29 -8.36
CA HIS A 104 -19.42 6.71 -8.29
C HIS A 104 -17.91 6.98 -8.07
N ARG A 105 -17.25 6.19 -7.22
CA ARG A 105 -15.81 6.34 -6.98
C ARG A 105 -14.98 6.00 -8.21
N LEU A 106 -15.34 4.95 -8.95
CA LEU A 106 -14.69 4.59 -10.21
C LEU A 106 -14.85 5.68 -11.26
N GLU A 107 -16.03 6.32 -11.38
CA GLU A 107 -16.22 7.46 -12.26
C GLU A 107 -15.31 8.65 -11.90
N GLN A 108 -15.22 8.99 -10.59
CA GLN A 108 -14.32 10.04 -10.12
C GLN A 108 -12.85 9.74 -10.46
N ILE A 109 -12.42 8.49 -10.27
CA ILE A 109 -11.05 8.06 -10.59
C ILE A 109 -10.81 8.12 -12.10
N THR A 110 -11.79 7.75 -12.92
CA THR A 110 -11.71 7.86 -14.38
C THR A 110 -11.49 9.31 -14.81
N ILE A 111 -12.24 10.24 -14.23
CA ILE A 111 -12.08 11.69 -14.50
C ILE A 111 -10.67 12.16 -14.08
N LEU A 112 -10.17 11.70 -12.92
CA LEU A 112 -8.81 12.01 -12.49
C LEU A 112 -7.76 11.44 -13.47
N CYS A 113 -7.91 10.23 -13.92
CA CYS A 113 -7.00 9.62 -14.91
C CYS A 113 -6.99 10.46 -16.21
N GLN A 114 -8.14 10.90 -16.71
CA GLN A 114 -8.24 11.78 -17.87
C GLN A 114 -7.52 13.12 -17.63
N LYS A 115 -7.73 13.75 -16.47
CA LYS A 115 -7.03 15.00 -16.08
C LYS A 115 -5.51 14.87 -16.14
N TYR A 116 -4.99 13.69 -15.76
CA TYR A 116 -3.55 13.40 -15.78
C TYR A 116 -3.08 12.77 -17.08
N ASN A 117 -3.93 12.66 -18.11
CA ASN A 117 -3.65 11.99 -19.38
C ASN A 117 -3.09 10.56 -19.18
N ILE A 118 -3.79 9.78 -18.37
CA ILE A 118 -3.50 8.37 -18.07
C ILE A 118 -4.72 7.55 -18.49
N HIS A 119 -4.50 6.54 -19.35
CA HIS A 119 -5.54 5.75 -19.98
C HIS A 119 -5.28 4.26 -19.74
N PRO A 120 -5.69 3.70 -18.59
CA PRO A 120 -5.55 2.26 -18.34
C PRO A 120 -6.40 1.47 -19.31
N HIS A 121 -5.88 0.35 -19.81
CA HIS A 121 -6.67 -0.58 -20.63
C HIS A 121 -7.77 -1.24 -19.80
N TYR A 122 -7.42 -1.61 -18.55
CA TYR A 122 -8.38 -2.07 -17.54
C TYR A 122 -8.19 -1.28 -16.24
N MET A 123 -9.31 -0.92 -15.58
CA MET A 123 -9.32 -0.34 -14.23
C MET A 123 -10.16 -1.26 -13.33
N ILE A 124 -9.51 -1.91 -12.37
CA ILE A 124 -10.12 -3.00 -11.61
C ILE A 124 -10.04 -2.69 -10.11
N PRO A 125 -11.19 -2.56 -9.42
CA PRO A 125 -11.22 -2.48 -7.96
C PRO A 125 -10.78 -3.82 -7.37
N PHE A 126 -9.91 -3.76 -6.36
CA PHE A 126 -9.35 -4.94 -5.71
C PHE A 126 -9.37 -4.81 -4.18
N SER A 127 -9.74 -5.90 -3.53
CA SER A 127 -9.56 -6.11 -2.09
C SER A 127 -9.15 -7.54 -1.81
N LYS A 128 -8.14 -7.72 -0.94
CA LYS A 128 -7.74 -9.04 -0.44
C LYS A 128 -8.87 -9.74 0.36
N HIS A 129 -9.89 -8.99 0.79
CA HIS A 129 -11.04 -9.49 1.55
C HIS A 129 -12.24 -9.85 0.66
N MET A 130 -12.15 -9.60 -0.65
CA MET A 130 -13.23 -9.83 -1.61
C MET A 130 -12.74 -10.71 -2.77
N PRO A 131 -12.91 -12.06 -2.67
CA PRO A 131 -12.37 -13.01 -3.64
C PRO A 131 -12.78 -12.76 -5.09
N MET A 132 -13.98 -12.23 -5.32
CA MET A 132 -14.47 -11.91 -6.68
C MET A 132 -13.56 -10.92 -7.41
N THR A 133 -12.89 -10.02 -6.68
CA THR A 133 -12.00 -9.02 -7.28
C THR A 133 -10.73 -9.63 -7.89
N LYS A 134 -10.26 -10.78 -7.35
CA LYS A 134 -9.19 -11.58 -7.93
C LYS A 134 -9.55 -12.07 -9.33
N GLN A 135 -10.77 -12.58 -9.50
CA GLN A 135 -11.24 -13.14 -10.76
C GLN A 135 -11.19 -12.09 -11.90
N HIS A 136 -11.61 -10.86 -11.64
CA HIS A 136 -11.57 -9.78 -12.64
C HIS A 136 -10.15 -9.46 -13.11
N ILE A 137 -9.15 -9.55 -12.18
CA ILE A 137 -7.75 -9.33 -12.55
C ILE A 137 -7.25 -10.47 -13.45
N LEU A 138 -7.58 -11.71 -13.12
CA LEU A 138 -7.21 -12.87 -13.94
C LEU A 138 -7.84 -12.80 -15.33
N GLU A 139 -9.09 -12.38 -15.45
CA GLU A 139 -9.77 -12.16 -16.72
C GLU A 139 -9.06 -11.09 -17.57
N ALA A 140 -8.67 -9.97 -16.95
CA ALA A 140 -7.92 -8.92 -17.63
C ALA A 140 -6.53 -9.41 -18.06
N MET A 141 -5.82 -10.14 -17.22
CA MET A 141 -4.52 -10.75 -17.57
C MET A 141 -4.65 -11.71 -18.74
N ASN A 142 -5.64 -12.61 -18.72
CA ASN A 142 -5.92 -13.54 -19.81
C ASN A 142 -6.25 -12.82 -21.12
N ALA A 143 -7.01 -11.73 -21.06
CA ALA A 143 -7.41 -10.96 -22.24
C ALA A 143 -6.19 -10.30 -22.94
N THR A 144 -5.09 -10.01 -22.23
CA THR A 144 -3.87 -9.49 -22.84
C THR A 144 -3.12 -10.51 -23.69
N GLN A 145 -3.37 -11.81 -23.53
CA GLN A 145 -2.66 -12.93 -24.15
C GLN A 145 -1.14 -12.90 -23.88
N GLN A 146 -0.71 -12.26 -22.81
CA GLN A 146 0.69 -12.18 -22.38
C GLN A 146 0.95 -13.09 -21.18
N SER A 147 2.20 -13.47 -20.98
CA SER A 147 2.60 -14.35 -19.88
C SER A 147 3.48 -13.67 -18.84
N VAL A 148 3.98 -12.45 -19.13
CA VAL A 148 4.85 -11.71 -18.22
C VAL A 148 4.15 -10.45 -17.74
N PHE A 149 4.03 -10.31 -16.41
CA PHE A 149 3.37 -9.19 -15.77
C PHE A 149 4.25 -8.58 -14.68
N SER A 150 4.41 -7.28 -14.73
CA SER A 150 5.22 -6.50 -13.78
C SER A 150 4.33 -5.67 -12.86
N CYS A 151 4.34 -5.98 -11.57
CA CYS A 151 3.59 -5.25 -10.57
C CYS A 151 4.40 -4.05 -10.08
N ILE A 152 3.90 -2.85 -10.37
CA ILE A 152 4.49 -1.58 -9.93
C ILE A 152 3.48 -0.81 -9.07
N GLY A 153 3.94 0.21 -8.39
CA GLY A 153 3.08 1.11 -7.59
C GLY A 153 3.85 1.73 -6.44
N MET A 154 3.24 2.69 -5.80
CA MET A 154 3.83 3.36 -4.63
C MET A 154 4.11 2.38 -3.50
N VAL A 155 4.96 2.80 -2.59
CA VAL A 155 5.15 2.09 -1.32
C VAL A 155 3.80 1.95 -0.62
N ASN A 156 3.55 0.79 -0.03
CA ASN A 156 2.28 0.45 0.66
C ASN A 156 1.02 0.46 -0.24
N ALA A 157 1.15 0.58 -1.55
CA ALA A 157 0.02 0.45 -2.47
C ALA A 157 -0.60 -0.96 -2.52
N GLY A 158 -0.04 -1.95 -1.82
CA GLY A 158 -0.60 -3.29 -1.74
C GLY A 158 -0.12 -4.27 -2.80
N LYS A 159 0.99 -3.98 -3.53
CA LYS A 159 1.56 -4.84 -4.58
C LYS A 159 1.78 -6.29 -4.14
N SER A 160 2.56 -6.48 -3.09
CA SER A 160 2.86 -7.83 -2.57
C SER A 160 1.61 -8.54 -2.03
N SER A 161 0.64 -7.78 -1.49
CA SER A 161 -0.67 -8.33 -1.09
C SER A 161 -1.47 -8.80 -2.29
N LEU A 162 -1.48 -8.01 -3.37
CA LEU A 162 -2.13 -8.35 -4.63
C LEU A 162 -1.53 -9.65 -5.21
N LEU A 163 -0.20 -9.69 -5.35
CA LEU A 163 0.48 -10.86 -5.90
C LEU A 163 0.28 -12.11 -5.04
N ASN A 164 0.39 -11.99 -3.70
CA ASN A 164 0.10 -13.11 -2.79
C ASN A 164 -1.35 -13.63 -2.93
N THR A 165 -2.32 -12.73 -3.16
CA THR A 165 -3.71 -13.12 -3.39
C THR A 165 -3.88 -13.80 -4.74
N LEU A 166 -3.19 -13.36 -5.80
CA LEU A 166 -3.25 -13.99 -7.12
C LEU A 166 -2.75 -15.43 -7.07
N VAL A 167 -1.60 -15.67 -6.44
CA VAL A 167 -0.96 -16.98 -6.39
C VAL A 167 -1.44 -17.86 -5.21
N ASP A 168 -2.45 -17.43 -4.45
CA ASP A 168 -2.97 -18.12 -3.25
C ASP A 168 -1.87 -18.52 -2.24
N ALA A 169 -0.86 -17.67 -2.09
CA ALA A 169 0.30 -17.95 -1.26
C ALA A 169 0.74 -16.72 -0.46
N SER A 170 1.37 -16.96 0.69
CA SER A 170 2.06 -15.93 1.46
C SER A 170 3.56 -15.90 1.13
N THR A 171 3.89 -15.86 -0.17
CA THR A 171 5.27 -15.97 -0.65
C THR A 171 6.03 -14.67 -0.42
N LEU A 172 5.37 -13.54 -0.66
CA LEU A 172 5.95 -12.22 -0.49
C LEU A 172 5.67 -11.66 0.90
N VAL A 173 6.63 -10.94 1.44
CA VAL A 173 6.45 -10.22 2.71
C VAL A 173 5.59 -8.99 2.49
N THR A 174 4.47 -8.91 3.19
CA THR A 174 3.62 -7.73 3.24
C THR A 174 3.82 -7.00 4.56
N SER A 175 3.99 -5.67 4.53
CA SER A 175 4.24 -4.86 5.72
C SER A 175 3.60 -3.48 5.56
N PRO A 176 3.11 -2.85 6.66
CA PRO A 176 2.70 -1.44 6.66
C PRO A 176 3.87 -0.48 6.53
N PHE A 177 5.11 -0.96 6.75
CA PHE A 177 6.31 -0.13 6.62
C PHE A 177 6.77 -0.04 5.18
N ALA A 178 7.32 1.12 4.84
CA ALA A 178 7.86 1.42 3.52
C ALA A 178 9.02 0.46 3.16
N HIS A 179 9.23 0.24 1.86
CA HIS A 179 10.41 -0.44 1.30
C HIS A 179 10.59 -1.91 1.73
N THR A 180 9.52 -2.69 1.80
CA THR A 180 9.60 -4.14 2.08
C THR A 180 10.17 -4.93 0.91
N THR A 181 9.82 -4.59 -0.32
CA THR A 181 10.43 -5.13 -1.55
C THR A 181 11.53 -4.16 -1.98
N GLN A 182 12.79 -4.59 -1.95
CA GLN A 182 13.96 -3.74 -2.20
C GLN A 182 14.67 -4.05 -3.52
N ALA A 183 14.36 -5.20 -4.13
CA ALA A 183 14.79 -5.59 -5.46
C ALA A 183 13.64 -6.33 -6.16
N PRO A 184 13.57 -6.32 -7.50
CA PRO A 184 12.55 -7.07 -8.23
C PRO A 184 12.57 -8.55 -7.82
N CYS A 185 11.38 -9.08 -7.50
CA CYS A 185 11.19 -10.47 -7.09
C CYS A 185 10.29 -11.17 -8.11
N THR A 186 10.79 -12.24 -8.71
CA THR A 186 10.05 -13.01 -9.71
C THR A 186 9.33 -14.19 -9.06
N ILE A 187 8.07 -14.39 -9.45
CA ILE A 187 7.22 -15.51 -9.08
C ILE A 187 6.78 -16.19 -10.37
N GLU A 188 7.16 -17.45 -10.54
CA GLU A 188 6.58 -18.30 -11.58
C GLU A 188 5.29 -18.92 -11.01
N TRP A 189 4.17 -18.70 -11.70
CA TRP A 189 2.87 -19.18 -11.28
C TRP A 189 2.03 -19.58 -12.49
N GLU A 190 1.67 -20.87 -12.57
CA GLU A 190 1.00 -21.45 -13.73
C GLU A 190 1.74 -21.14 -15.04
N ASN A 191 1.11 -20.43 -15.95
CA ASN A 191 1.68 -20.00 -17.23
C ASN A 191 2.20 -18.53 -17.17
N TYR A 192 2.25 -17.93 -15.97
CA TYR A 192 2.60 -16.53 -15.79
C TYR A 192 3.92 -16.37 -15.06
N LYS A 193 4.67 -15.36 -15.49
CA LYS A 193 5.80 -14.79 -14.78
C LYS A 193 5.36 -13.47 -14.16
N LEU A 194 5.26 -13.41 -12.83
CA LEU A 194 4.89 -12.20 -12.09
C LEU A 194 6.14 -11.59 -11.47
N ILE A 195 6.36 -10.29 -11.68
CA ILE A 195 7.53 -9.59 -11.16
C ILE A 195 7.05 -8.50 -10.19
N ASP A 196 7.39 -8.64 -8.90
CA ASP A 196 7.14 -7.60 -7.89
C ASP A 196 8.28 -6.60 -7.88
N TYR A 197 8.03 -5.38 -8.34
CA TYR A 197 9.00 -4.30 -8.30
C TYR A 197 8.96 -3.55 -6.97
N PRO A 198 10.11 -3.00 -6.53
CA PRO A 198 10.15 -2.11 -5.37
C PRO A 198 9.11 -0.99 -5.50
N GLY A 199 8.50 -0.63 -4.37
CA GLY A 199 7.57 0.49 -4.35
C GLY A 199 8.29 1.79 -4.65
N PHE A 200 7.78 2.58 -5.59
CA PHE A 200 8.29 3.93 -5.81
C PHE A 200 7.66 4.89 -4.80
N ASP A 201 8.50 5.67 -4.15
CA ASP A 201 8.09 6.81 -3.35
C ASP A 201 9.29 7.76 -3.25
N PRO A 202 9.29 8.85 -3.98
CA PRO A 202 10.39 9.81 -3.94
C PRO A 202 10.36 10.75 -2.72
N GLY A 203 9.48 10.55 -1.76
CA GLY A 203 9.27 11.45 -0.62
C GLY A 203 9.41 10.81 0.75
N VAL A 204 9.40 11.65 1.79
CA VAL A 204 9.26 11.20 3.18
C VAL A 204 7.85 10.63 3.36
N HIS A 205 7.75 9.37 3.73
CA HIS A 205 6.46 8.76 4.01
C HIS A 205 5.93 9.29 5.35
N PRO A 206 4.65 9.72 5.45
CA PRO A 206 4.10 10.21 6.72
C PRO A 206 4.30 9.24 7.90
N TYR A 207 4.35 7.94 7.63
CA TYR A 207 4.57 6.91 8.65
C TYR A 207 6.02 6.80 9.14
N ASP A 208 7.00 7.39 8.43
CA ASP A 208 8.41 7.26 8.80
C ASP A 208 8.76 8.01 10.08
N SER A 209 7.97 9.04 10.42
CA SER A 209 8.10 9.83 11.64
C SER A 209 7.27 9.31 12.82
N LEU A 210 6.38 8.34 12.58
CA LEU A 210 5.49 7.83 13.62
C LEU A 210 6.09 6.62 14.35
N PRO A 211 5.84 6.47 15.67
CA PRO A 211 6.16 5.27 16.41
C PRO A 211 5.54 4.02 15.79
N SER A 212 6.24 2.89 15.86
CA SER A 212 5.82 1.65 15.18
C SER A 212 4.48 1.09 15.67
N ASP A 213 4.13 1.29 16.93
CA ASP A 213 2.84 0.91 17.51
C ASP A 213 1.69 1.76 16.94
N ILE A 214 1.93 3.05 16.70
CA ILE A 214 0.99 3.95 16.02
C ILE A 214 0.79 3.50 14.58
N VAL A 215 1.88 3.26 13.83
CA VAL A 215 1.80 2.78 12.44
C VAL A 215 0.99 1.49 12.33
N GLN A 216 1.16 0.55 13.27
CA GLN A 216 0.38 -0.69 13.28
C GLN A 216 -1.11 -0.45 13.55
N ARG A 217 -1.47 0.49 14.41
CA ARG A 217 -2.87 0.83 14.73
C ARG A 217 -3.59 1.55 13.60
N ILE A 218 -2.90 2.45 12.89
CA ILE A 218 -3.50 3.18 11.76
C ILE A 218 -3.47 2.39 10.45
N HIS A 219 -2.68 1.31 10.41
CA HIS A 219 -2.62 0.46 9.23
C HIS A 219 -3.97 -0.23 9.00
N ILE A 220 -4.51 -0.03 7.80
CA ILE A 220 -5.79 -0.61 7.42
C ILE A 220 -5.57 -2.08 7.05
N ASP A 221 -5.85 -2.98 7.97
CA ASP A 221 -5.78 -4.43 7.77
C ASP A 221 -7.15 -5.10 7.95
N GLY A 222 -8.21 -4.44 7.50
CA GLY A 222 -9.58 -4.93 7.61
C GLY A 222 -10.60 -3.96 7.05
N LEU A 223 -11.87 -4.34 7.15
CA LEU A 223 -12.97 -3.48 6.73
C LEU A 223 -12.96 -2.15 7.49
N ILE A 224 -13.00 -1.07 6.74
CA ILE A 224 -13.23 0.26 7.28
C ILE A 224 -14.69 0.35 7.73
N LYS A 225 -14.89 0.86 8.93
CA LYS A 225 -16.23 1.14 9.48
C LYS A 225 -16.45 2.64 9.57
N PRO A 226 -17.62 3.14 9.16
CA PRO A 226 -17.98 4.53 9.39
C PRO A 226 -18.28 4.75 10.88
N ILE A 227 -17.73 5.81 11.45
CA ILE A 227 -18.06 6.34 12.77
C ILE A 227 -18.58 7.76 12.57
N THR A 228 -19.85 8.01 12.93
CA THR A 228 -20.49 9.30 12.74
C THR A 228 -20.63 10.04 14.05
N TYR A 229 -20.11 11.25 14.09
CA TYR A 229 -20.25 12.19 15.20
C TYR A 229 -21.32 13.24 14.87
N ALA A 230 -22.35 13.33 15.69
CA ALA A 230 -23.27 14.48 15.66
C ALA A 230 -22.57 15.68 16.33
N LEU A 231 -22.41 16.76 15.59
CA LEU A 231 -21.70 17.96 16.01
C LEU A 231 -22.71 19.10 16.24
N LYS A 232 -22.96 19.44 17.51
CA LYS A 232 -23.87 20.52 17.90
C LYS A 232 -23.17 21.88 18.09
N ARG A 233 -21.85 21.87 18.22
CA ARG A 233 -20.97 23.02 18.42
C ARG A 233 -19.57 22.69 17.93
N SER A 234 -18.76 23.69 17.69
CA SER A 234 -17.34 23.51 17.33
C SER A 234 -16.64 22.66 18.37
N CYS A 235 -15.80 21.72 17.89
CA CYS A 235 -15.16 20.71 18.70
C CYS A 235 -13.92 20.15 18.00
N VAL A 236 -13.18 19.29 18.67
CA VAL A 236 -12.05 18.55 18.10
C VAL A 236 -12.39 17.06 18.16
N ILE A 237 -12.15 16.34 17.06
CA ILE A 237 -12.15 14.89 17.03
C ILE A 237 -10.71 14.43 17.05
N VAL A 238 -10.33 13.63 18.02
CA VAL A 238 -8.99 13.06 18.17
C VAL A 238 -9.03 11.60 17.75
N VAL A 239 -8.09 11.21 16.89
CA VAL A 239 -7.94 9.83 16.40
C VAL A 239 -6.59 9.28 16.84
N ASN A 240 -6.57 8.21 17.62
CA ASN A 240 -5.39 7.52 18.17
C ASN A 240 -4.40 8.46 18.91
N ASP A 241 -4.86 9.60 19.41
CA ASP A 241 -4.03 10.68 19.99
C ASP A 241 -2.94 11.23 19.04
N VAL A 242 -3.07 11.00 17.74
CA VAL A 242 -2.11 11.41 16.69
C VAL A 242 -2.70 12.42 15.74
N VAL A 243 -3.97 12.23 15.34
CA VAL A 243 -4.66 13.12 14.39
C VAL A 243 -5.72 13.92 15.13
N TRP A 244 -5.65 15.24 14.98
CA TRP A 244 -6.59 16.18 15.57
C TRP A 244 -7.35 16.88 14.46
N ILE A 245 -8.68 16.69 14.43
CA ILE A 245 -9.57 17.27 13.43
C ILE A 245 -10.38 18.35 14.09
N GLU A 246 -10.03 19.60 13.83
CA GLU A 246 -10.79 20.75 14.30
C GLU A 246 -12.04 20.93 13.45
N CYS A 247 -13.18 20.96 14.10
CA CYS A 247 -14.48 21.15 13.48
C CYS A 247 -15.03 22.53 13.90
N HIS A 248 -14.94 23.51 13.04
CA HIS A 248 -15.53 24.82 13.22
C HIS A 248 -16.93 24.82 12.59
N LEU A 249 -17.97 25.16 13.37
CA LEU A 249 -19.34 25.02 12.95
C LEU A 249 -20.09 26.35 13.16
N ASP A 250 -20.76 26.78 12.11
CA ASP A 250 -21.75 27.86 12.15
C ASP A 250 -23.15 27.33 12.52
N GLU A 251 -23.44 26.06 12.18
CA GLU A 251 -24.69 25.36 12.46
C GLU A 251 -24.44 23.89 12.82
N PRO A 252 -25.38 23.21 13.52
CA PRO A 252 -25.27 21.80 13.81
C PRO A 252 -25.08 20.95 12.56
N SER A 253 -24.08 20.05 12.59
CA SER A 253 -23.69 19.22 11.46
C SER A 253 -23.32 17.80 11.89
N SER A 254 -22.78 16.99 10.99
CA SER A 254 -22.23 15.68 11.30
C SER A 254 -20.91 15.45 10.59
N LEU A 255 -20.00 14.72 11.23
CA LEU A 255 -18.74 14.26 10.64
C LEU A 255 -18.74 12.74 10.65
N THR A 256 -18.53 12.12 9.51
CA THR A 256 -18.34 10.67 9.40
C THR A 256 -16.88 10.37 9.07
N LEU A 257 -16.21 9.64 9.95
CA LEU A 257 -14.87 9.12 9.77
C LEU A 257 -14.94 7.69 9.24
N TYR A 258 -14.21 7.40 8.19
CA TYR A 258 -14.00 6.06 7.67
C TYR A 258 -12.61 5.60 8.09
N MET A 259 -12.52 4.70 9.07
CA MET A 259 -11.25 4.29 9.63
C MET A 259 -11.23 2.80 10.01
N SER A 260 -10.02 2.25 10.21
CA SER A 260 -9.86 0.87 10.68
C SER A 260 -10.59 0.65 12.00
N ALA A 261 -11.13 -0.57 12.19
CA ALA A 261 -11.76 -0.96 13.45
C ALA A 261 -10.79 -0.95 14.65
N GLN A 262 -9.47 -0.88 14.38
CA GLN A 262 -8.43 -0.78 15.41
C GLN A 262 -8.13 0.67 15.81
N CYS A 263 -8.64 1.65 15.05
CA CYS A 263 -8.51 3.05 15.40
C CYS A 263 -9.53 3.44 16.47
N GLU A 264 -9.05 4.15 17.48
CA GLU A 264 -9.88 4.77 18.49
C GLU A 264 -10.09 6.24 18.14
N SER A 265 -11.31 6.75 18.41
CA SER A 265 -11.57 8.17 18.23
C SER A 265 -12.53 8.67 19.29
N HIS A 266 -12.34 9.91 19.71
CA HIS A 266 -13.18 10.57 20.70
C HIS A 266 -13.33 12.06 20.42
N LYS A 267 -14.42 12.65 20.92
CA LYS A 267 -14.72 14.07 20.78
C LYS A 267 -14.26 14.84 22.01
N ARG A 268 -13.56 15.98 21.80
CA ARG A 268 -13.16 16.93 22.85
C ARG A 268 -13.75 18.33 22.58
N ASN A 269 -13.84 19.15 23.61
CA ASN A 269 -14.21 20.55 23.46
C ASN A 269 -13.01 21.35 22.91
N LEU A 270 -13.26 22.40 22.11
CA LEU A 270 -12.24 23.25 21.52
C LEU A 270 -11.38 24.00 22.55
N THR A 271 -11.90 24.21 23.77
CA THR A 271 -11.19 24.92 24.85
C THR A 271 -9.99 24.18 25.44
N ILE A 272 -9.62 23.02 24.96
CA ILE A 272 -8.53 22.17 25.48
C ILE A 272 -7.31 22.15 24.53
N LEU A 273 -7.29 23.01 23.51
CA LEU A 273 -6.17 23.10 22.56
C LEU A 273 -4.88 23.74 23.11
N ASP A 274 -4.92 24.31 24.35
CA ASP A 274 -3.73 24.88 24.99
C ASP A 274 -2.67 23.83 25.41
N ASP A 275 -3.01 22.54 25.35
CA ASP A 275 -2.10 21.41 25.61
C ASP A 275 -1.88 20.53 24.38
N ASN A 276 -1.59 21.14 23.22
CA ASN A 276 -1.19 20.35 22.05
C ASN A 276 0.20 19.74 22.32
N PRO A 277 0.34 18.39 22.40
CA PRO A 277 1.63 17.76 22.71
C PRO A 277 2.68 17.94 21.62
N PHE A 278 2.35 18.61 20.49
CA PHE A 278 3.27 18.90 19.38
C PHE A 278 3.75 20.35 19.33
N ASP A 279 3.39 21.19 20.30
CA ASP A 279 3.87 22.58 20.39
C ASP A 279 5.22 22.71 21.15
N HIS A 280 6.01 21.62 21.25
CA HIS A 280 7.34 21.59 21.89
C HIS A 280 8.42 21.11 20.93
#